data_8ee466f31c4a45b896caf3e5169fe8de
#
_entry.id   8ee466f31c4a45b896caf3e5169fe8de
#
_cell.length_a   1.000
_cell.length_b   1.000
_cell.length_c   1.000
_cell.angle_alpha   90.00
_cell.angle_beta   90.00
_cell.angle_gamma   90.00
#
_symmetry.space_group_name_H-M   'P 1'
#
loop_
_entity.id
_entity.type
_entity.pdbx_description
1 polymer ?
#
loop_
_entity_poly.entity_id
_entity_poly.type
_entity_poly.pdbx_seq_one_letter_code
_entity_poly.pdbx_strand_id
1 'polypeptide(L)'
;MKNMKTALSAVLASAMIFGAAMASAETYSASAKGFGGDVTVTVTVEDGKITAAEAAGISETPALGGAAMPQLCEAIVANQTPYVDTVSGATLTSNAVTEAAAAALAQAGLTFEKAEVVKGEDEVADCDVLVIGMGASGTTAALSAAENGAKVIGVESSTTLGGMGNAAQGMFAIGTTLQQERYGDDLGSDEEYWFNKYMEQSNELGNAALIRTFVGEAKNTVQYLLDHDINVYLSKTAQQVAHFDETVIYHRWNNTQPFVHFQEYLDKNGVDIRWNTTATQLLTDEAGAVVGAVCTREDGSQLTVNAKTVIVSTGSFAGNESMMREALGTAYDNVSVMGGCDGSGLEMMYAVGAAKGELLTMNHGVGPKSRDLEVATELTMNTPCLWVNNQGKRFMNEDLLKDTVEYSSAVLAQGGYAYTIVDQATVDRWADASYENTGSWIHYWDQNGIIGEDGERTIYHAPIDKDAFLRDFETLTATGDGIVANTIEEAAAFIGCSVEDLKNTIDTYNGYVKAGKDDQFFKSAEDLLWTVEEGPFYVTKGYNAVLGALGGVNTNELLQVVDSTNTPISGLYATGNNVSGMSVAAYVNIEGTGLGFALTSGRLAGANAAAASK
;
A
#
# COMPACT_ATOMS: atom_id res chain seq x y z
N MET A 1 11.46 -52.63 47.22
CA MET A 1 10.56 -53.77 47.42
C MET A 1 9.15 -53.28 47.25
N LYS A 2 8.52 -53.87 46.25
CA LYS A 2 7.10 -54.26 46.11
C LYS A 2 6.05 -53.17 46.29
N ASN A 3 5.41 -52.79 45.15
CA ASN A 3 4.19 -53.38 44.57
C ASN A 3 2.95 -53.25 45.46
N MET A 4 1.91 -52.54 44.98
CA MET A 4 0.68 -53.20 44.45
C MET A 4 -0.37 -52.10 44.22
N LYS A 5 -0.86 -51.89 43.05
CA LYS A 5 -2.03 -52.46 42.32
C LYS A 5 -3.18 -52.91 43.23
N THR A 6 -4.34 -52.33 43.03
CA THR A 6 -5.67 -52.98 42.78
C THR A 6 -6.75 -51.91 42.99
N ALA A 7 -7.54 -51.58 42.09
CA ALA A 7 -8.66 -52.23 41.39
C ALA A 7 -10.02 -51.87 42.01
N LEU A 8 -10.78 -51.14 41.28
CA LEU A 8 -12.14 -51.31 40.81
C LEU A 8 -13.15 -52.01 41.76
N SER A 9 -14.21 -51.31 42.05
CA SER A 9 -15.53 -51.94 42.22
C SER A 9 -16.66 -50.97 41.85
N ALA A 10 -17.42 -51.35 40.87
CA ALA A 10 -18.67 -50.71 40.40
C ALA A 10 -19.79 -50.98 41.42
N VAL A 11 -20.57 -49.90 41.65
CA VAL A 11 -21.96 -50.07 42.15
C VAL A 11 -22.87 -49.30 41.19
N LEU A 12 -23.65 -50.05 40.40
CA LEU A 12 -24.80 -49.54 39.67
C LEU A 12 -25.84 -49.07 40.69
N ALA A 13 -26.22 -47.83 40.62
CA ALA A 13 -27.49 -47.34 41.14
C ALA A 13 -28.18 -46.58 40.00
N SER A 14 -29.22 -47.19 39.45
CA SER A 14 -30.11 -46.59 38.49
C SER A 14 -30.90 -45.44 39.12
N ALA A 15 -30.55 -44.22 38.74
CA ALA A 15 -31.43 -43.07 38.94
C ALA A 15 -31.65 -42.47 37.53
N MET A 16 -32.86 -42.65 36.98
CA MET A 16 -33.31 -41.85 35.85
C MET A 16 -33.40 -40.40 36.31
N ILE A 17 -32.38 -39.63 35.95
CA ILE A 17 -32.46 -38.18 35.97
C ILE A 17 -32.63 -37.78 34.51
N PHE A 18 -33.75 -37.17 34.19
CA PHE A 18 -33.92 -36.34 32.99
C PHE A 18 -32.83 -35.27 33.06
N GLY A 19 -31.65 -35.55 32.51
CA GLY A 19 -30.61 -34.59 32.26
C GLY A 19 -31.03 -33.81 31.02
N ALA A 20 -31.44 -32.56 31.20
CA ALA A 20 -31.30 -31.60 30.12
C ALA A 20 -29.85 -31.70 29.68
N ALA A 21 -29.62 -32.12 28.44
CA ALA A 21 -28.31 -32.01 27.81
C ALA A 21 -27.98 -30.51 27.84
N MET A 22 -27.02 -30.12 28.66
CA MET A 22 -26.39 -28.83 28.49
C MET A 22 -25.70 -28.92 27.14
N ALA A 23 -26.17 -28.18 26.15
CA ALA A 23 -25.49 -28.00 24.91
C ALA A 23 -24.10 -27.42 25.24
N SER A 24 -23.06 -28.14 24.87
CA SER A 24 -21.70 -27.61 24.99
C SER A 24 -21.42 -26.73 23.78
N ALA A 25 -21.06 -25.50 24.01
CA ALA A 25 -20.54 -24.65 22.95
C ALA A 25 -19.28 -25.29 22.37
N GLU A 26 -19.28 -25.54 21.06
CA GLU A 26 -18.14 -26.14 20.33
C GLU A 26 -17.55 -25.09 19.40
N THR A 27 -16.20 -25.07 19.30
CA THR A 27 -15.48 -24.15 18.45
C THR A 27 -14.88 -24.86 17.25
N TYR A 28 -14.93 -24.22 16.08
CA TYR A 28 -14.40 -24.72 14.83
C TYR A 28 -13.61 -23.62 14.16
N SER A 29 -12.48 -23.98 13.52
CA SER A 29 -11.61 -23.02 12.88
C SER A 29 -11.24 -23.46 11.47
N ALA A 30 -11.16 -22.50 10.57
CA ALA A 30 -10.62 -22.69 9.23
C ALA A 30 -9.91 -21.42 8.76
N SER A 31 -9.11 -21.55 7.70
CA SER A 31 -8.37 -20.43 7.12
C SER A 31 -8.64 -20.30 5.64
N ALA A 32 -8.61 -19.07 5.15
CA ALA A 32 -8.65 -18.73 3.73
C ALA A 32 -7.66 -17.60 3.43
N LYS A 33 -7.30 -17.42 2.16
CA LYS A 33 -6.30 -16.44 1.76
C LYS A 33 -6.89 -15.04 1.70
N GLY A 34 -6.41 -14.14 2.56
CA GLY A 34 -6.72 -12.72 2.57
C GLY A 34 -5.76 -11.89 1.72
N PHE A 35 -5.73 -10.60 1.98
CA PHE A 35 -4.86 -9.65 1.29
C PHE A 35 -3.38 -9.82 1.67
N GLY A 36 -3.06 -9.81 2.95
CA GLY A 36 -1.68 -9.91 3.45
C GLY A 36 -1.21 -11.35 3.69
N GLY A 37 -2.12 -12.32 3.80
CA GLY A 37 -1.81 -13.70 4.13
C GLY A 37 -3.05 -14.51 4.45
N ASP A 38 -2.88 -15.59 5.20
CA ASP A 38 -3.99 -16.42 5.62
C ASP A 38 -4.77 -15.72 6.76
N VAL A 39 -6.09 -15.66 6.59
CA VAL A 39 -7.03 -15.23 7.61
C VAL A 39 -7.70 -16.47 8.20
N THR A 40 -7.54 -16.66 9.51
CA THR A 40 -8.16 -17.76 10.25
C THR A 40 -9.40 -17.26 10.94
N VAL A 41 -10.54 -17.93 10.73
CA VAL A 41 -11.78 -17.65 11.44
C VAL A 41 -12.11 -18.81 12.37
N THR A 42 -12.39 -18.46 13.63
CA THR A 42 -12.89 -19.39 14.66
C THR A 42 -14.34 -19.06 14.96
N VAL A 43 -15.23 -20.01 14.80
CA VAL A 43 -16.65 -19.86 15.12
C VAL A 43 -17.05 -20.74 16.30
N THR A 44 -17.90 -20.22 17.17
CA THR A 44 -18.51 -20.97 18.27
C THR A 44 -19.95 -21.27 17.91
N VAL A 45 -20.32 -22.56 18.00
CA VAL A 45 -21.69 -23.04 17.70
C VAL A 45 -22.27 -23.67 18.94
N GLU A 46 -23.49 -23.27 19.32
CA GLU A 46 -24.29 -23.82 20.40
C GLU A 46 -25.74 -24.03 19.94
N ASP A 47 -26.23 -25.23 20.09
CA ASP A 47 -27.59 -25.63 19.63
C ASP A 47 -27.85 -25.29 18.13
N GLY A 48 -26.84 -25.43 17.28
CA GLY A 48 -26.91 -25.13 15.85
C GLY A 48 -26.96 -23.64 15.51
N LYS A 49 -26.63 -22.76 16.46
CA LYS A 49 -26.54 -21.30 16.28
C LYS A 49 -25.10 -20.84 16.42
N ILE A 50 -24.75 -19.85 15.64
CA ILE A 50 -23.46 -19.16 15.74
C ILE A 50 -23.55 -18.18 16.92
N THR A 51 -22.81 -18.46 18.00
CA THR A 51 -22.83 -17.62 19.23
C THR A 51 -21.63 -16.69 19.31
N ALA A 52 -20.53 -17.02 18.64
CA ALA A 52 -19.37 -16.14 18.50
C ALA A 52 -18.65 -16.42 17.18
N ALA A 53 -17.97 -15.42 16.68
CA ALA A 53 -17.01 -15.53 15.60
C ALA A 53 -15.82 -14.59 15.89
N GLU A 54 -14.62 -15.08 15.64
CA GLU A 54 -13.37 -14.31 15.78
C GLU A 54 -12.52 -14.55 14.53
N ALA A 55 -11.88 -13.52 14.02
CA ALA A 55 -10.97 -13.62 12.87
C ALA A 55 -9.59 -13.08 13.25
N ALA A 56 -8.55 -13.77 12.80
CA ALA A 56 -7.17 -13.38 12.97
C ALA A 56 -6.44 -13.47 11.63
N GLY A 57 -5.75 -12.40 11.26
CA GLY A 57 -4.93 -12.31 10.05
C GLY A 57 -3.71 -11.43 10.35
N ILE A 58 -2.63 -12.05 10.85
CA ILE A 58 -1.40 -11.36 11.33
C ILE A 58 -0.78 -10.45 10.26
N SER A 59 -0.91 -10.83 8.99
CA SER A 59 -0.33 -10.08 7.87
C SER A 59 -1.31 -9.13 7.18
N GLU A 60 -2.54 -9.02 7.70
CA GLU A 60 -3.52 -8.08 7.16
C GLU A 60 -3.18 -6.63 7.52
N THR A 61 -3.54 -5.69 6.65
CA THR A 61 -3.32 -4.26 6.91
C THR A 61 -4.15 -3.81 8.11
N PRO A 62 -3.56 -3.37 9.24
CA PRO A 62 -4.30 -3.10 10.48
C PRO A 62 -5.47 -2.13 10.31
N ALA A 63 -5.25 -1.03 9.57
CA ALA A 63 -6.27 0.02 9.36
C ALA A 63 -7.38 -0.36 8.36
N LEU A 64 -7.21 -1.42 7.57
CA LEU A 64 -8.15 -1.88 6.54
C LEU A 64 -8.67 -3.28 6.86
N GLY A 65 -7.93 -4.31 6.50
CA GLY A 65 -8.29 -5.71 6.75
C GLY A 65 -8.44 -6.00 8.24
N GLY A 66 -7.50 -5.54 9.07
CA GLY A 66 -7.55 -5.68 10.52
C GLY A 66 -8.81 -5.05 11.13
N ALA A 67 -9.15 -3.83 10.71
CA ALA A 67 -10.36 -3.14 11.18
C ALA A 67 -11.67 -3.74 10.63
N ALA A 68 -11.63 -4.40 9.48
CA ALA A 68 -12.80 -5.04 8.88
C ALA A 68 -13.18 -6.37 9.56
N MET A 69 -12.19 -7.15 10.01
CA MET A 69 -12.41 -8.48 10.58
C MET A 69 -13.42 -8.51 11.74
N PRO A 70 -13.34 -7.64 12.77
CA PRO A 70 -14.32 -7.62 13.84
C PRO A 70 -15.74 -7.33 13.36
N GLN A 71 -15.90 -6.39 12.41
CA GLN A 71 -17.20 -6.00 11.85
C GLN A 71 -17.86 -7.18 11.11
N LEU A 72 -17.06 -7.92 10.32
CA LEU A 72 -17.52 -9.10 9.60
C LEU A 72 -17.94 -10.21 10.58
N CYS A 73 -17.14 -10.45 11.61
CA CYS A 73 -17.46 -11.43 12.65
C CYS A 73 -18.78 -11.09 13.39
N GLU A 74 -18.99 -9.83 13.75
CA GLU A 74 -20.25 -9.36 14.33
C GLU A 74 -21.42 -9.59 13.37
N ALA A 75 -21.26 -9.29 12.08
CA ALA A 75 -22.28 -9.51 11.06
C ALA A 75 -22.59 -11.00 10.87
N ILE A 76 -21.60 -11.89 10.88
CA ILE A 76 -21.78 -13.35 10.80
C ILE A 76 -22.63 -13.85 11.95
N VAL A 77 -22.34 -13.41 13.18
CA VAL A 77 -23.12 -13.78 14.38
C VAL A 77 -24.54 -13.22 14.31
N ALA A 78 -24.68 -11.94 13.94
CA ALA A 78 -25.99 -11.26 13.88
C ALA A 78 -26.90 -11.88 12.81
N ASN A 79 -26.37 -12.18 11.64
CA ASN A 79 -27.14 -12.71 10.49
C ASN A 79 -27.24 -14.24 10.49
N GLN A 80 -26.53 -14.93 11.38
CA GLN A 80 -26.51 -16.39 11.47
C GLN A 80 -26.12 -17.07 10.14
N THR A 81 -25.18 -16.46 9.40
CA THR A 81 -24.66 -16.95 8.11
C THR A 81 -23.21 -16.50 7.94
N PRO A 82 -22.35 -17.32 7.31
CA PRO A 82 -21.01 -16.87 6.96
C PRO A 82 -20.99 -15.84 5.82
N TYR A 83 -22.06 -15.77 5.03
CA TYR A 83 -22.15 -14.88 3.87
C TYR A 83 -22.71 -13.53 4.28
N VAL A 84 -21.80 -12.60 4.53
CA VAL A 84 -22.09 -11.21 4.90
C VAL A 84 -21.49 -10.27 3.86
N ASP A 85 -21.96 -9.02 3.83
CA ASP A 85 -21.46 -8.01 2.91
C ASP A 85 -19.98 -7.71 3.18
N THR A 86 -19.24 -7.43 2.13
CA THR A 86 -17.83 -7.06 2.24
C THR A 86 -17.66 -5.66 2.82
N VAL A 87 -16.60 -5.46 3.60
CA VAL A 87 -16.23 -4.13 4.10
C VAL A 87 -15.45 -3.39 3.02
N SER A 88 -15.89 -2.18 2.69
CA SER A 88 -15.25 -1.35 1.68
C SER A 88 -13.78 -1.10 1.99
N GLY A 89 -12.93 -1.23 0.97
CA GLY A 89 -11.47 -1.11 1.11
C GLY A 89 -10.77 -2.38 1.62
N ALA A 90 -11.53 -3.40 2.09
CA ALA A 90 -11.01 -4.65 2.62
C ALA A 90 -11.62 -5.90 1.93
N THR A 91 -11.93 -5.82 0.65
CA THR A 91 -12.66 -6.88 -0.08
C THR A 91 -11.99 -8.24 -0.02
N LEU A 92 -10.66 -8.31 -0.22
CA LEU A 92 -9.93 -9.58 -0.17
C LEU A 92 -9.94 -10.20 1.23
N THR A 93 -9.76 -9.40 2.27
CA THR A 93 -9.89 -9.83 3.66
C THR A 93 -11.31 -10.26 3.97
N SER A 94 -12.32 -9.52 3.50
CA SER A 94 -13.74 -9.85 3.70
C SER A 94 -14.11 -11.19 3.07
N ASN A 95 -13.66 -11.43 1.85
CA ASN A 95 -13.86 -12.72 1.17
C ASN A 95 -13.19 -13.86 1.94
N ALA A 96 -11.95 -13.66 2.42
CA ALA A 96 -11.25 -14.65 3.22
C ALA A 96 -11.98 -14.96 4.54
N VAL A 97 -12.48 -13.95 5.24
CA VAL A 97 -13.30 -14.15 6.45
C VAL A 97 -14.55 -14.96 6.14
N THR A 98 -15.26 -14.62 5.08
CA THR A 98 -16.50 -15.31 4.64
C THR A 98 -16.22 -16.77 4.27
N GLU A 99 -15.18 -17.03 3.49
CA GLU A 99 -14.79 -18.39 3.07
C GLU A 99 -14.31 -19.24 4.26
N ALA A 100 -13.46 -18.66 5.12
CA ALA A 100 -12.99 -19.34 6.32
C ALA A 100 -14.12 -19.63 7.30
N ALA A 101 -15.05 -18.68 7.51
CA ALA A 101 -16.24 -18.90 8.35
C ALA A 101 -17.12 -20.01 7.79
N ALA A 102 -17.38 -20.05 6.47
CA ALA A 102 -18.15 -21.10 5.84
C ALA A 102 -17.48 -22.47 6.00
N ALA A 103 -16.16 -22.54 5.83
CA ALA A 103 -15.39 -23.77 6.01
C ALA A 103 -15.38 -24.25 7.48
N ALA A 104 -15.28 -23.32 8.45
CA ALA A 104 -15.36 -23.64 9.88
C ALA A 104 -16.77 -24.15 10.26
N LEU A 105 -17.82 -23.50 9.79
CA LEU A 105 -19.21 -23.90 10.03
C LEU A 105 -19.54 -25.26 9.39
N ALA A 106 -18.95 -25.57 8.24
CA ALA A 106 -19.10 -26.88 7.61
C ALA A 106 -18.53 -28.02 8.49
N GLN A 107 -17.48 -27.78 9.28
CA GLN A 107 -16.95 -28.74 10.26
C GLN A 107 -17.96 -28.99 11.40
N ALA A 108 -18.78 -27.98 11.75
CA ALA A 108 -19.89 -28.11 12.70
C ALA A 108 -21.11 -28.83 12.10
N GLY A 109 -21.06 -29.25 10.83
CA GLY A 109 -22.19 -29.83 10.12
C GLY A 109 -23.23 -28.79 9.68
N LEU A 110 -22.94 -27.52 9.78
CA LEU A 110 -23.78 -26.42 9.31
C LEU A 110 -23.31 -25.98 7.91
N THR A 111 -24.18 -26.22 6.93
CA THR A 111 -23.94 -25.78 5.55
C THR A 111 -24.89 -24.64 5.22
N PHE A 112 -24.33 -23.60 4.64
CA PHE A 112 -25.06 -22.42 4.19
C PHE A 112 -24.97 -22.35 2.67
N GLU A 113 -26.06 -22.06 2.03
CA GLU A 113 -26.02 -21.74 0.60
C GLU A 113 -25.78 -20.23 0.47
N LYS A 114 -24.78 -19.86 -0.33
CA LYS A 114 -24.63 -18.48 -0.74
C LYS A 114 -25.87 -18.12 -1.54
N ALA A 115 -26.55 -17.02 -1.16
CA ALA A 115 -27.71 -16.57 -1.91
C ALA A 115 -27.36 -16.49 -3.40
N GLU A 116 -28.16 -17.14 -4.26
CA GLU A 116 -27.99 -16.96 -5.69
C GLU A 116 -28.22 -15.49 -6.03
N VAL A 117 -27.19 -14.84 -6.53
CA VAL A 117 -27.33 -13.48 -7.07
C VAL A 117 -28.18 -13.60 -8.32
N VAL A 118 -29.38 -13.08 -8.26
CA VAL A 118 -30.27 -13.05 -9.43
C VAL A 118 -29.71 -12.01 -10.38
N LYS A 119 -29.24 -12.48 -11.56
CA LYS A 119 -28.76 -11.59 -12.62
C LYS A 119 -29.85 -10.57 -12.98
N GLY A 120 -29.51 -9.27 -12.90
CA GLY A 120 -30.37 -8.17 -13.32
C GLY A 120 -30.50 -8.09 -14.84
N GLU A 121 -31.22 -7.08 -15.31
CA GLU A 121 -31.33 -6.80 -16.73
C GLU A 121 -30.07 -6.09 -17.25
N ASP A 122 -29.65 -6.44 -18.46
CA ASP A 122 -28.57 -5.74 -19.16
C ASP A 122 -29.04 -4.33 -19.55
N GLU A 123 -28.15 -3.35 -19.43
CA GLU A 123 -28.45 -1.92 -19.63
C GLU A 123 -27.53 -1.31 -20.68
N VAL A 124 -28.04 -0.36 -21.43
CA VAL A 124 -27.25 0.51 -22.30
C VAL A 124 -27.43 1.95 -21.85
N ALA A 125 -26.31 2.65 -21.64
CA ALA A 125 -26.29 4.06 -21.23
C ALA A 125 -25.42 4.89 -22.19
N ASP A 126 -25.74 6.18 -22.32
CA ASP A 126 -24.99 7.11 -23.16
C ASP A 126 -24.46 8.28 -22.33
N CYS A 127 -23.22 8.70 -22.60
CA CYS A 127 -22.60 9.87 -21.99
C CYS A 127 -21.66 10.59 -22.98
N ASP A 128 -21.15 11.75 -22.60
CA ASP A 128 -20.10 12.44 -23.35
C ASP A 128 -18.73 11.88 -22.96
N VAL A 129 -18.49 11.70 -21.63
CA VAL A 129 -17.24 11.20 -21.06
C VAL A 129 -17.54 10.03 -20.14
N LEU A 130 -16.93 8.88 -20.42
CA LEU A 130 -16.90 7.72 -19.51
C LEU A 130 -15.58 7.73 -18.74
N VAL A 131 -15.66 7.64 -17.41
CA VAL A 131 -14.48 7.46 -16.54
C VAL A 131 -14.50 6.06 -15.95
N ILE A 132 -13.45 5.29 -16.20
CA ILE A 132 -13.29 3.91 -15.72
C ILE A 132 -12.32 3.91 -14.53
N GLY A 133 -12.84 3.61 -13.33
CA GLY A 133 -12.14 3.70 -12.06
C GLY A 133 -12.27 5.08 -11.42
N MET A 134 -12.80 5.13 -10.20
CA MET A 134 -13.04 6.36 -9.43
C MET A 134 -12.03 6.50 -8.28
N GLY A 135 -10.77 6.09 -8.51
CA GLY A 135 -9.63 6.40 -7.66
C GLY A 135 -9.33 7.91 -7.66
N ALA A 136 -8.22 8.34 -7.07
CA ALA A 136 -7.87 9.77 -6.98
C ALA A 136 -7.89 10.47 -8.34
N SER A 137 -7.30 9.86 -9.38
CA SER A 137 -7.27 10.45 -10.73
C SER A 137 -8.62 10.42 -11.43
N GLY A 138 -9.38 9.32 -11.29
CA GLY A 138 -10.70 9.21 -11.91
C GLY A 138 -11.73 10.15 -11.28
N THR A 139 -11.68 10.32 -9.97
CA THR A 139 -12.54 11.27 -9.25
C THR A 139 -12.33 12.70 -9.73
N THR A 140 -11.07 13.14 -9.84
CA THR A 140 -10.77 14.48 -10.39
C THR A 140 -11.07 14.60 -11.87
N ALA A 141 -10.90 13.52 -12.65
CA ALA A 141 -11.25 13.51 -14.07
C ALA A 141 -12.76 13.67 -14.28
N ALA A 142 -13.56 12.91 -13.54
CA ALA A 142 -15.02 12.97 -13.63
C ALA A 142 -15.56 14.35 -13.24
N LEU A 143 -15.05 14.91 -12.12
CA LEU A 143 -15.46 16.24 -11.68
C LEU A 143 -15.07 17.31 -12.71
N SER A 144 -13.80 17.31 -13.14
CA SER A 144 -13.33 18.28 -14.14
C SER A 144 -14.07 18.18 -15.47
N ALA A 145 -14.41 16.97 -15.94
CA ALA A 145 -15.19 16.80 -17.16
C ALA A 145 -16.60 17.37 -17.00
N ALA A 146 -17.28 17.10 -15.88
CA ALA A 146 -18.63 17.60 -15.60
C ALA A 146 -18.66 19.13 -15.50
N GLU A 147 -17.70 19.74 -14.82
CA GLU A 147 -17.56 21.21 -14.73
C GLU A 147 -17.29 21.87 -16.09
N ASN A 148 -16.66 21.15 -17.01
CA ASN A 148 -16.50 21.57 -18.39
C ASN A 148 -17.73 21.28 -19.29
N GLY A 149 -18.85 20.87 -18.69
CA GLY A 149 -20.15 20.74 -19.29
C GLY A 149 -20.43 19.40 -19.99
N ALA A 150 -19.61 18.38 -19.77
CA ALA A 150 -19.85 17.04 -20.27
C ALA A 150 -20.87 16.29 -19.40
N LYS A 151 -21.70 15.45 -20.03
CA LYS A 151 -22.44 14.40 -19.31
C LYS A 151 -21.50 13.26 -19.00
N VAL A 152 -21.27 13.00 -17.70
CA VAL A 152 -20.28 12.04 -17.23
C VAL A 152 -20.92 10.82 -16.60
N ILE A 153 -20.45 9.63 -16.98
CA ILE A 153 -20.67 8.38 -16.26
C ILE A 153 -19.32 7.94 -15.70
N GLY A 154 -19.27 7.67 -14.39
CA GLY A 154 -18.16 7.00 -13.72
C GLY A 154 -18.50 5.54 -13.44
N VAL A 155 -17.60 4.59 -13.69
CA VAL A 155 -17.76 3.20 -13.25
C VAL A 155 -16.67 2.86 -12.23
N GLU A 156 -17.08 2.24 -11.11
CA GLU A 156 -16.19 1.89 -10.00
C GLU A 156 -16.51 0.48 -9.51
N SER A 157 -15.48 -0.33 -9.39
CA SER A 157 -15.60 -1.73 -8.97
C SER A 157 -15.92 -1.89 -7.49
N SER A 158 -15.63 -0.87 -6.68
CA SER A 158 -15.95 -0.80 -5.24
C SER A 158 -17.19 0.06 -4.98
N THR A 159 -17.43 0.36 -3.71
CA THR A 159 -18.53 1.23 -3.25
C THR A 159 -18.05 2.60 -2.79
N THR A 160 -16.76 2.93 -2.97
CA THR A 160 -16.15 4.16 -2.46
C THR A 160 -15.23 4.83 -3.46
N LEU A 161 -15.13 6.15 -3.37
CA LEU A 161 -14.15 6.95 -4.11
C LEU A 161 -12.73 6.80 -3.56
N GLY A 162 -11.77 7.20 -4.36
CA GLY A 162 -10.41 7.50 -3.94
C GLY A 162 -9.40 6.41 -4.18
N GLY A 163 -9.79 5.13 -4.11
CA GLY A 163 -8.86 4.02 -4.27
C GLY A 163 -7.61 4.17 -3.40
N MET A 164 -6.41 4.00 -3.97
CA MET A 164 -5.13 4.20 -3.25
C MET A 164 -4.91 5.65 -2.77
N GLY A 165 -5.64 6.62 -3.32
CA GLY A 165 -5.61 8.00 -2.83
C GLY A 165 -6.05 8.16 -1.38
N ASN A 166 -6.87 7.22 -0.86
CA ASN A 166 -7.27 7.20 0.56
C ASN A 166 -6.09 6.91 1.52
N ALA A 167 -5.03 6.27 1.04
CA ALA A 167 -3.81 6.01 1.82
C ALA A 167 -2.72 7.07 1.59
N ALA A 168 -2.87 7.92 0.57
CA ALA A 168 -1.87 8.93 0.23
C ALA A 168 -1.97 10.14 1.16
N GLN A 169 -0.82 10.76 1.46
CA GLN A 169 -0.74 11.83 2.46
C GLN A 169 -0.56 13.24 1.88
N GLY A 170 -0.12 13.35 0.63
CA GLY A 170 0.10 14.66 0.04
C GLY A 170 0.64 14.62 -1.38
N MET A 171 0.80 15.80 -1.96
CA MET A 171 1.11 15.98 -3.38
C MET A 171 2.23 16.99 -3.60
N PHE A 172 2.96 16.80 -4.70
CA PHE A 172 3.92 17.76 -5.21
C PHE A 172 3.20 18.95 -5.81
N ALA A 173 3.65 20.16 -5.51
CA ALA A 173 3.38 21.36 -6.29
C ALA A 173 4.45 22.43 -6.04
N ILE A 174 4.65 23.31 -7.02
CA ILE A 174 5.54 24.49 -6.91
C ILE A 174 4.84 25.73 -7.43
N GLY A 175 5.05 26.87 -6.77
CA GLY A 175 4.44 28.16 -7.11
C GLY A 175 2.98 28.29 -6.68
N THR A 176 2.58 27.59 -5.61
CA THR A 176 1.22 27.67 -5.05
C THR A 176 1.03 28.93 -4.21
N THR A 177 -0.23 29.33 -4.00
CA THR A 177 -0.59 30.42 -3.08
C THR A 177 -0.11 30.15 -1.65
N LEU A 178 -0.15 28.89 -1.19
CA LEU A 178 0.34 28.49 0.13
C LEU A 178 1.87 28.68 0.27
N GLN A 179 2.62 28.41 -0.79
CA GLN A 179 4.07 28.69 -0.81
C GLN A 179 4.36 30.19 -0.86
N GLN A 180 3.59 30.96 -1.63
CA GLN A 180 3.74 32.43 -1.68
C GLN A 180 3.45 33.09 -0.32
N GLU A 181 2.46 32.60 0.40
CA GLU A 181 2.17 33.08 1.77
C GLU A 181 3.33 32.79 2.73
N ARG A 182 4.04 31.69 2.56
CA ARG A 182 5.14 31.29 3.44
C ARG A 182 6.48 31.90 3.07
N TYR A 183 6.81 31.96 1.78
CA TYR A 183 8.13 32.34 1.28
C TYR A 183 8.16 33.74 0.60
N GLY A 184 7.01 34.34 0.32
CA GLY A 184 6.92 35.54 -0.50
C GLY A 184 7.19 35.26 -1.98
N ASP A 185 7.79 36.22 -2.67
CA ASP A 185 8.08 36.10 -4.11
C ASP A 185 9.34 35.26 -4.42
N ASP A 186 10.18 35.00 -3.43
CA ASP A 186 11.41 34.21 -3.57
C ASP A 186 11.19 32.83 -2.98
N LEU A 187 10.81 31.88 -3.83
CA LEU A 187 10.59 30.48 -3.46
C LEU A 187 11.89 29.67 -3.38
N GLY A 188 13.04 30.23 -3.79
CA GLY A 188 14.33 29.51 -3.85
C GLY A 188 14.43 28.46 -4.95
N SER A 189 13.31 28.01 -5.51
CA SER A 189 13.26 27.06 -6.65
C SER A 189 12.04 27.36 -7.52
N ASP A 190 12.12 27.02 -8.80
CA ASP A 190 11.09 27.30 -9.80
C ASP A 190 10.69 26.06 -10.61
N GLU A 191 9.83 26.24 -11.59
CA GLU A 191 9.37 25.16 -12.47
C GLU A 191 10.51 24.56 -13.30
N GLU A 192 11.52 25.37 -13.71
CA GLU A 192 12.67 24.89 -14.47
C GLU A 192 13.56 23.99 -13.60
N TYR A 193 13.82 24.39 -12.36
CA TYR A 193 14.56 23.60 -11.39
C TYR A 193 13.91 22.22 -11.18
N TRP A 194 12.62 22.18 -10.92
CA TRP A 194 11.91 20.92 -10.64
C TRP A 194 11.73 20.06 -11.88
N PHE A 195 11.50 20.67 -13.05
CA PHE A 195 11.51 19.93 -14.31
C PHE A 195 12.85 19.21 -14.52
N ASN A 196 13.97 19.92 -14.34
CA ASN A 196 15.30 19.32 -14.46
C ASN A 196 15.52 18.21 -13.41
N LYS A 197 15.03 18.38 -12.19
CA LYS A 197 15.09 17.32 -11.16
C LYS A 197 14.31 16.06 -11.55
N TYR A 198 13.14 16.20 -12.11
CA TYR A 198 12.36 15.06 -12.63
C TYR A 198 13.09 14.36 -13.78
N MET A 199 13.69 15.11 -14.71
CA MET A 199 14.46 14.55 -15.82
C MET A 199 15.70 13.83 -15.30
N GLU A 200 16.45 14.41 -14.36
CA GLU A 200 17.60 13.80 -13.70
C GLU A 200 17.20 12.48 -13.01
N GLN A 201 16.15 12.48 -12.19
CA GLN A 201 15.65 11.31 -11.47
C GLN A 201 15.15 10.20 -12.42
N SER A 202 14.67 10.56 -13.59
CA SER A 202 14.26 9.61 -14.63
C SER A 202 15.40 9.24 -15.60
N ASN A 203 16.66 9.55 -15.27
CA ASN A 203 17.84 9.34 -16.11
C ASN A 203 17.70 9.96 -17.53
N GLU A 204 17.06 11.11 -17.66
CA GLU A 204 16.78 11.79 -18.93
C GLU A 204 15.91 10.95 -19.92
N LEU A 205 15.27 9.89 -19.45
CA LEU A 205 14.43 8.99 -20.25
C LEU A 205 12.91 9.27 -20.07
N GLY A 206 12.55 10.13 -19.12
CA GLY A 206 11.17 10.51 -18.86
C GLY A 206 10.50 11.22 -20.05
N ASN A 207 9.16 11.18 -20.09
CA ASN A 207 8.40 11.96 -21.06
C ASN A 207 8.47 13.45 -20.70
N ALA A 208 9.41 14.16 -21.31
CA ALA A 208 9.68 15.56 -20.99
C ALA A 208 8.45 16.47 -21.15
N ALA A 209 7.61 16.25 -22.15
CA ALA A 209 6.39 17.04 -22.37
C ALA A 209 5.37 16.81 -21.24
N LEU A 210 5.18 15.55 -20.84
CA LEU A 210 4.28 15.18 -19.74
C LEU A 210 4.80 15.72 -18.39
N ILE A 211 6.10 15.57 -18.11
CA ILE A 211 6.75 16.08 -16.88
C ILE A 211 6.62 17.61 -16.83
N ARG A 212 6.89 18.30 -17.95
CA ARG A 212 6.77 19.75 -18.01
C ARG A 212 5.33 20.23 -17.73
N THR A 213 4.35 19.52 -18.31
CA THR A 213 2.93 19.78 -18.07
C THR A 213 2.58 19.56 -16.60
N PHE A 214 3.01 18.44 -16.00
CA PHE A 214 2.74 18.14 -14.61
C PHE A 214 3.32 19.20 -13.68
N VAL A 215 4.61 19.52 -13.79
CA VAL A 215 5.28 20.51 -12.93
C VAL A 215 4.59 21.89 -13.02
N GLY A 216 4.22 22.32 -14.22
CA GLY A 216 3.55 23.62 -14.42
C GLY A 216 2.10 23.67 -13.92
N GLU A 217 1.39 22.54 -13.99
CA GLU A 217 -0.04 22.43 -13.68
C GLU A 217 -0.35 21.99 -12.24
N ALA A 218 0.63 21.49 -11.51
CA ALA A 218 0.43 21.01 -10.14
C ALA A 218 -0.10 22.11 -9.21
N LYS A 219 0.37 23.34 -9.33
CA LYS A 219 -0.14 24.50 -8.57
C LYS A 219 -1.62 24.76 -8.83
N ASN A 220 -2.04 24.64 -10.08
CA ASN A 220 -3.44 24.82 -10.47
C ASN A 220 -4.32 23.70 -9.91
N THR A 221 -3.75 22.49 -9.74
CA THR A 221 -4.44 21.38 -9.08
C THR A 221 -4.59 21.63 -7.57
N VAL A 222 -3.57 22.15 -6.89
CA VAL A 222 -3.70 22.55 -5.48
C VAL A 222 -4.78 23.61 -5.32
N GLN A 223 -4.80 24.64 -6.19
CA GLN A 223 -5.85 25.67 -6.17
C GLN A 223 -7.24 25.06 -6.43
N TYR A 224 -7.34 24.16 -7.42
CA TYR A 224 -8.58 23.43 -7.72
C TYR A 224 -9.12 22.69 -6.49
N LEU A 225 -8.27 22.03 -5.71
CA LEU A 225 -8.68 21.35 -4.49
C LEU A 225 -9.18 22.33 -3.42
N LEU A 226 -8.48 23.45 -3.23
CA LEU A 226 -8.91 24.50 -2.29
C LEU A 226 -10.24 25.11 -2.69
N ASP A 227 -10.49 25.33 -3.99
CA ASP A 227 -11.75 25.85 -4.52
C ASP A 227 -12.94 24.88 -4.34
N HIS A 228 -12.62 23.60 -4.04
CA HIS A 228 -13.59 22.54 -3.76
C HIS A 228 -13.64 22.14 -2.28
N ASP A 229 -13.30 23.05 -1.38
CA ASP A 229 -13.33 22.87 0.07
C ASP A 229 -12.49 21.68 0.58
N ILE A 230 -11.54 21.21 -0.24
CA ILE A 230 -10.59 20.17 0.18
C ILE A 230 -9.43 20.83 0.90
N ASN A 231 -9.29 20.53 2.19
CA ASN A 231 -8.27 21.12 3.03
C ASN A 231 -6.87 20.62 2.64
N VAL A 232 -6.17 21.44 1.86
CA VAL A 232 -4.76 21.24 1.51
C VAL A 232 -3.92 22.29 2.24
N TYR A 233 -2.84 21.85 2.85
CA TYR A 233 -1.91 22.73 3.56
C TYR A 233 -0.46 22.40 3.19
N LEU A 234 0.41 23.42 3.18
CA LEU A 234 1.82 23.22 2.91
C LEU A 234 2.48 22.54 4.12
N SER A 235 3.17 21.44 3.90
CA SER A 235 3.98 20.79 4.95
C SER A 235 4.98 21.78 5.53
N LYS A 236 5.27 21.73 6.81
CA LYS A 236 6.29 22.58 7.42
C LYS A 236 7.70 22.15 7.10
N THR A 237 7.88 20.85 6.92
CA THR A 237 9.17 20.23 6.62
C THR A 237 9.04 19.33 5.41
N ALA A 238 10.12 19.14 4.68
CA ALA A 238 10.22 18.06 3.71
C ALA A 238 10.02 16.71 4.41
N GLN A 239 9.33 15.78 3.75
CA GLN A 239 9.08 14.46 4.30
C GLN A 239 10.36 13.61 4.24
N GLN A 240 11.16 13.80 3.21
CA GLN A 240 12.42 13.12 2.99
C GLN A 240 13.55 14.13 3.14
N VAL A 241 14.19 14.11 4.29
CA VAL A 241 15.18 15.12 4.71
C VAL A 241 16.48 15.03 3.90
N ALA A 242 16.72 13.91 3.20
CA ALA A 242 18.02 13.64 2.59
C ALA A 242 18.31 14.46 1.31
N HIS A 243 17.28 14.96 0.62
CA HIS A 243 17.48 15.52 -0.73
C HIS A 243 17.01 16.94 -0.96
N PHE A 244 16.16 17.53 -0.11
CA PHE A 244 15.48 18.78 -0.43
C PHE A 244 15.42 19.75 0.76
N ASP A 245 16.51 20.46 0.98
CA ASP A 245 16.62 21.49 2.03
C ASP A 245 16.01 22.83 1.65
N GLU A 246 15.59 23.02 0.38
CA GLU A 246 15.41 24.36 -0.17
C GLU A 246 13.97 24.85 -0.04
N THR A 247 13.06 24.31 -0.81
CA THR A 247 11.65 24.72 -0.81
C THR A 247 10.75 23.56 -0.47
N VAL A 248 9.89 23.71 0.49
CA VAL A 248 8.88 22.69 0.78
C VAL A 248 7.89 22.62 -0.38
N ILE A 249 7.94 21.51 -1.11
CA ILE A 249 7.10 21.22 -2.27
C ILE A 249 5.90 20.34 -1.93
N TYR A 250 5.90 19.78 -0.71
CA TYR A 250 4.93 18.80 -0.28
C TYR A 250 3.70 19.46 0.33
N HIS A 251 2.58 19.31 -0.37
CA HIS A 251 1.27 19.80 0.05
C HIS A 251 0.47 18.62 0.60
N ARG A 252 0.18 18.67 1.89
CA ARG A 252 -0.59 17.62 2.58
C ARG A 252 -2.07 17.91 2.52
N TRP A 253 -2.86 16.89 2.47
CA TRP A 253 -4.29 16.99 2.72
C TRP A 253 -4.68 16.24 3.99
N ASN A 254 -5.82 16.61 4.55
CA ASN A 254 -6.33 15.90 5.72
C ASN A 254 -6.92 14.55 5.27
N ASN A 255 -6.21 13.47 5.57
CA ASN A 255 -6.55 12.10 5.14
C ASN A 255 -7.95 11.65 5.57
N THR A 256 -8.56 12.35 6.53
CA THR A 256 -9.79 11.83 7.09
C THR A 256 -10.98 11.92 6.16
N GLN A 257 -11.04 12.87 5.19
CA GLN A 257 -12.22 12.97 4.32
C GLN A 257 -12.11 13.73 2.97
N PRO A 258 -11.03 13.74 2.19
CA PRO A 258 -11.01 14.51 0.93
C PRO A 258 -12.05 13.99 -0.08
N PHE A 259 -12.31 12.67 -0.10
CA PHE A 259 -13.25 12.06 -1.05
C PHE A 259 -14.72 12.24 -0.68
N VAL A 260 -15.04 12.62 0.57
CA VAL A 260 -16.41 13.07 0.95
C VAL A 260 -16.74 14.37 0.23
N HIS A 261 -15.83 15.35 0.25
CA HIS A 261 -16.03 16.60 -0.49
C HIS A 261 -16.09 16.38 -2.00
N PHE A 262 -15.24 15.52 -2.53
CA PHE A 262 -15.33 15.13 -3.94
C PHE A 262 -16.71 14.55 -4.28
N GLN A 263 -17.26 13.66 -3.45
CA GLN A 263 -18.60 13.10 -3.69
C GLN A 263 -19.68 14.20 -3.75
N GLU A 264 -19.64 15.15 -2.81
CA GLU A 264 -20.58 16.28 -2.79
C GLU A 264 -20.53 17.10 -4.09
N TYR A 265 -19.31 17.37 -4.61
CA TYR A 265 -19.14 18.11 -5.84
C TYR A 265 -19.50 17.30 -7.09
N LEU A 266 -19.23 16.01 -7.12
CA LEU A 266 -19.67 15.11 -8.18
C LEU A 266 -21.19 15.05 -8.27
N ASP A 267 -21.88 14.89 -7.14
CA ASP A 267 -23.34 14.88 -7.05
C ASP A 267 -23.94 16.22 -7.51
N LYS A 268 -23.36 17.35 -7.07
CA LYS A 268 -23.78 18.69 -7.45
C LYS A 268 -23.65 18.94 -8.97
N ASN A 269 -22.64 18.34 -9.60
CA ASN A 269 -22.41 18.45 -11.05
C ASN A 269 -23.09 17.32 -11.85
N GLY A 270 -23.88 16.46 -11.20
CA GLY A 270 -24.70 15.44 -11.86
C GLY A 270 -23.90 14.30 -12.49
N VAL A 271 -22.76 13.96 -11.93
CA VAL A 271 -21.96 12.79 -12.33
C VAL A 271 -22.70 11.52 -11.92
N ASP A 272 -22.98 10.63 -12.87
CA ASP A 272 -23.64 9.33 -12.65
C ASP A 272 -22.59 8.27 -12.32
N ILE A 273 -22.41 7.93 -11.05
CA ILE A 273 -21.44 6.90 -10.62
C ILE A 273 -22.12 5.55 -10.50
N ARG A 274 -21.59 4.57 -11.24
CA ARG A 274 -22.04 3.17 -11.23
C ARG A 274 -21.09 2.34 -10.38
N TRP A 275 -21.49 2.15 -9.12
CA TRP A 275 -20.76 1.36 -8.13
C TRP A 275 -20.85 -0.14 -8.41
N ASN A 276 -19.95 -0.94 -7.81
CA ASN A 276 -19.89 -2.39 -7.99
C ASN A 276 -19.94 -2.80 -9.48
N THR A 277 -19.29 -1.99 -10.32
CA THR A 277 -19.33 -2.11 -11.77
C THR A 277 -17.92 -2.11 -12.33
N THR A 278 -17.50 -3.22 -12.92
CA THR A 278 -16.15 -3.42 -13.45
C THR A 278 -16.17 -3.36 -14.97
N ALA A 279 -15.41 -2.45 -15.56
CA ALA A 279 -15.21 -2.42 -17.00
C ALA A 279 -14.38 -3.64 -17.45
N THR A 280 -14.81 -4.29 -18.52
CA THR A 280 -14.19 -5.53 -19.01
C THR A 280 -13.70 -5.43 -20.45
N GLN A 281 -14.17 -4.45 -21.21
CA GLN A 281 -13.79 -4.27 -22.60
C GLN A 281 -14.02 -2.81 -23.05
N LEU A 282 -13.05 -2.24 -23.77
CA LEU A 282 -13.25 -1.00 -24.52
C LEU A 282 -13.93 -1.28 -25.86
N LEU A 283 -14.86 -0.42 -26.24
CA LEU A 283 -15.56 -0.50 -27.51
C LEU A 283 -14.89 0.42 -28.54
N THR A 284 -14.72 -0.06 -29.76
CA THR A 284 -14.18 0.72 -30.87
C THR A 284 -15.14 0.77 -32.03
N ASP A 285 -15.12 1.86 -32.78
CA ASP A 285 -15.82 1.98 -34.06
C ASP A 285 -15.01 1.36 -35.22
N GLU A 286 -15.54 1.43 -36.42
CA GLU A 286 -14.89 0.89 -37.64
C GLU A 286 -13.55 1.60 -37.98
N ALA A 287 -13.34 2.81 -37.48
CA ALA A 287 -12.09 3.57 -37.65
C ALA A 287 -11.06 3.28 -36.56
N GLY A 288 -11.42 2.50 -35.54
CA GLY A 288 -10.56 2.18 -34.40
C GLY A 288 -10.61 3.23 -33.27
N ALA A 289 -11.51 4.21 -33.35
CA ALA A 289 -11.72 5.17 -32.28
C ALA A 289 -12.45 4.48 -31.10
N VAL A 290 -12.02 4.78 -29.87
CA VAL A 290 -12.70 4.28 -28.67
C VAL A 290 -13.99 5.04 -28.44
N VAL A 291 -15.12 4.33 -28.37
CA VAL A 291 -16.47 4.87 -28.31
C VAL A 291 -17.29 4.37 -27.13
N GLY A 292 -16.66 3.81 -26.12
CA GLY A 292 -17.33 3.34 -24.91
C GLY A 292 -16.67 2.12 -24.28
N ALA A 293 -17.42 1.46 -23.40
CA ALA A 293 -16.98 0.22 -22.75
C ALA A 293 -18.16 -0.71 -22.43
N VAL A 294 -17.84 -2.00 -22.30
CA VAL A 294 -18.70 -3.00 -21.65
C VAL A 294 -18.24 -3.17 -20.23
N CYS A 295 -19.18 -3.15 -19.31
CA CYS A 295 -18.94 -3.34 -17.89
C CYS A 295 -19.82 -4.49 -17.34
N THR A 296 -19.34 -5.17 -16.32
CA THR A 296 -20.08 -6.21 -15.58
C THR A 296 -20.39 -5.70 -14.19
N ARG A 297 -21.64 -5.80 -13.78
CA ARG A 297 -22.10 -5.48 -12.43
C ARG A 297 -21.90 -6.68 -11.50
N GLU A 298 -21.96 -6.44 -10.20
CA GLU A 298 -21.83 -7.48 -9.17
C GLU A 298 -22.82 -8.63 -9.34
N ASP A 299 -24.04 -8.34 -9.83
CA ASP A 299 -25.07 -9.33 -10.12
C ASP A 299 -24.87 -10.10 -11.44
N GLY A 300 -23.79 -9.84 -12.16
CA GLY A 300 -23.46 -10.45 -13.45
C GLY A 300 -24.21 -9.87 -14.65
N SER A 301 -25.06 -8.84 -14.46
CA SER A 301 -25.66 -8.10 -15.57
C SER A 301 -24.62 -7.24 -16.26
N GLN A 302 -24.85 -6.95 -17.55
CA GLN A 302 -23.97 -6.08 -18.33
C GLN A 302 -24.48 -4.65 -18.39
N LEU A 303 -23.55 -3.71 -18.26
CA LEU A 303 -23.75 -2.32 -18.58
C LEU A 303 -22.89 -1.97 -19.79
N THR A 304 -23.49 -1.64 -20.91
CA THR A 304 -22.79 -1.07 -22.06
C THR A 304 -22.90 0.45 -22.00
N VAL A 305 -21.76 1.13 -21.93
CA VAL A 305 -21.73 2.61 -21.95
C VAL A 305 -21.17 3.07 -23.28
N ASN A 306 -21.99 3.77 -24.07
CA ASN A 306 -21.54 4.49 -25.25
C ASN A 306 -21.03 5.87 -24.80
N ALA A 307 -19.85 6.27 -25.22
CA ALA A 307 -19.22 7.52 -24.83
C ALA A 307 -18.49 8.13 -26.02
N LYS A 308 -18.42 9.45 -26.10
CA LYS A 308 -17.61 10.14 -27.12
C LYS A 308 -16.12 10.07 -26.79
N THR A 309 -15.80 10.02 -25.48
CA THR A 309 -14.43 9.85 -24.95
C THR A 309 -14.44 8.96 -23.72
N VAL A 310 -13.37 8.21 -23.51
CA VAL A 310 -13.15 7.31 -22.38
C VAL A 310 -11.85 7.66 -21.67
N ILE A 311 -11.91 7.80 -20.36
CA ILE A 311 -10.73 8.01 -19.50
C ILE A 311 -10.52 6.75 -18.65
N VAL A 312 -9.38 6.08 -18.80
CA VAL A 312 -9.02 4.92 -17.98
C VAL A 312 -8.18 5.38 -16.79
N SER A 313 -8.72 5.14 -15.58
CA SER A 313 -8.18 5.61 -14.29
C SER A 313 -8.14 4.47 -13.25
N THR A 314 -7.95 3.23 -13.71
CA THR A 314 -8.07 2.00 -12.89
C THR A 314 -6.88 1.75 -11.96
N GLY A 315 -5.87 2.61 -11.99
CA GLY A 315 -4.57 2.35 -11.38
C GLY A 315 -3.74 1.38 -12.24
N SER A 316 -2.58 0.95 -11.72
CA SER A 316 -1.67 0.12 -12.49
C SER A 316 -1.93 -1.39 -12.27
N PHE A 317 -0.93 -2.19 -11.84
CA PHE A 317 -0.98 -3.65 -11.92
C PHE A 317 -0.49 -4.36 -10.64
N ALA A 318 -0.44 -3.69 -9.50
CA ALA A 318 0.14 -4.26 -8.28
C ALA A 318 -0.52 -5.58 -7.82
N GLY A 319 -1.80 -5.80 -8.16
CA GLY A 319 -2.53 -7.04 -7.91
C GLY A 319 -2.40 -8.09 -9.02
N ASN A 320 -1.69 -7.80 -10.13
CA ASN A 320 -1.50 -8.73 -11.23
C ASN A 320 -0.14 -9.44 -11.13
N GLU A 321 -0.15 -10.70 -10.71
CA GLU A 321 1.07 -11.48 -10.51
C GLU A 321 1.95 -11.53 -11.77
N SER A 322 1.36 -11.71 -12.94
CA SER A 322 2.12 -11.80 -14.19
C SER A 322 2.88 -10.52 -14.52
N MET A 323 2.19 -9.36 -14.39
CA MET A 323 2.81 -8.05 -14.62
C MET A 323 3.82 -7.71 -13.53
N MET A 324 3.55 -8.08 -12.28
CA MET A 324 4.50 -7.89 -11.18
C MET A 324 5.76 -8.74 -11.35
N ARG A 325 5.62 -9.98 -11.84
CA ARG A 325 6.79 -10.81 -12.19
C ARG A 325 7.55 -10.26 -13.40
N GLU A 326 6.87 -9.65 -14.37
CA GLU A 326 7.53 -8.95 -15.47
C GLU A 326 8.38 -7.77 -14.94
N ALA A 327 7.84 -6.98 -14.00
CA ALA A 327 8.51 -5.82 -13.41
C ALA A 327 9.67 -6.20 -12.46
N LEU A 328 9.52 -7.22 -11.62
CA LEU A 328 10.42 -7.55 -10.52
C LEU A 328 11.25 -8.82 -10.73
N GLY A 329 10.93 -9.63 -11.73
CA GLY A 329 11.57 -10.92 -11.93
C GLY A 329 11.44 -11.84 -10.72
N THR A 330 12.54 -12.46 -10.31
CA THR A 330 12.58 -13.38 -9.16
C THR A 330 12.44 -12.69 -7.81
N ALA A 331 12.62 -11.37 -7.74
CA ALA A 331 12.43 -10.62 -6.49
C ALA A 331 10.96 -10.57 -6.06
N TYR A 332 10.00 -10.80 -6.97
CA TYR A 332 8.57 -10.79 -6.66
C TYR A 332 8.20 -11.70 -5.47
N ASP A 333 8.81 -12.86 -5.36
CA ASP A 333 8.51 -13.80 -4.27
C ASP A 333 8.96 -13.29 -2.88
N ASN A 334 9.80 -12.26 -2.88
CA ASN A 334 10.45 -11.70 -1.70
C ASN A 334 10.03 -10.26 -1.39
N VAL A 335 8.99 -9.73 -2.03
CA VAL A 335 8.51 -8.37 -1.74
C VAL A 335 7.18 -8.43 -0.97
N SER A 336 6.90 -7.34 -0.26
CA SER A 336 5.60 -7.09 0.36
C SER A 336 4.85 -6.08 -0.50
N VAL A 337 3.75 -6.49 -1.13
CA VAL A 337 2.99 -5.63 -2.05
C VAL A 337 1.77 -5.06 -1.35
N MET A 338 1.57 -3.75 -1.48
CA MET A 338 0.35 -3.04 -1.10
C MET A 338 -0.41 -2.62 -2.37
N GLY A 339 -1.73 -2.62 -2.29
CA GLY A 339 -2.59 -2.26 -3.42
C GLY A 339 -3.06 -3.47 -4.23
N GLY A 340 -4.25 -3.36 -4.80
CA GLY A 340 -4.98 -4.44 -5.45
C GLY A 340 -5.37 -4.18 -6.90
N CYS A 341 -4.79 -3.17 -7.56
CA CYS A 341 -5.07 -2.90 -8.97
C CYS A 341 -4.63 -4.08 -9.83
N ASP A 342 -5.56 -4.69 -10.56
CA ASP A 342 -5.38 -5.97 -11.25
C ASP A 342 -4.80 -5.86 -12.67
N GLY A 343 -4.54 -4.63 -13.15
CA GLY A 343 -4.02 -4.39 -14.49
C GLY A 343 -5.06 -4.49 -15.62
N SER A 344 -6.33 -4.77 -15.31
CA SER A 344 -7.39 -4.94 -16.31
C SER A 344 -7.56 -3.71 -17.22
N GLY A 345 -7.42 -2.50 -16.67
CA GLY A 345 -7.44 -1.27 -17.47
C GLY A 345 -6.30 -1.20 -18.48
N LEU A 346 -5.10 -1.67 -18.10
CA LEU A 346 -3.96 -1.75 -19.02
C LEU A 346 -4.23 -2.77 -20.13
N GLU A 347 -4.71 -3.95 -19.78
CA GLU A 347 -5.05 -5.00 -20.75
C GLU A 347 -6.10 -4.52 -21.77
N MET A 348 -7.14 -3.81 -21.28
CA MET A 348 -8.15 -3.22 -22.16
C MET A 348 -7.55 -2.19 -23.14
N MET A 349 -6.63 -1.34 -22.66
CA MET A 349 -5.96 -0.36 -23.51
C MET A 349 -5.00 -1.03 -24.51
N TYR A 350 -4.25 -2.05 -24.11
CA TYR A 350 -3.41 -2.83 -25.02
C TYR A 350 -4.22 -3.53 -26.12
N ALA A 351 -5.42 -4.02 -25.77
CA ALA A 351 -6.30 -4.68 -26.72
C ALA A 351 -6.77 -3.76 -27.85
N VAL A 352 -6.81 -2.45 -27.64
CA VAL A 352 -7.16 -1.44 -28.65
C VAL A 352 -5.94 -0.75 -29.27
N GLY A 353 -4.72 -1.27 -29.03
CA GLY A 353 -3.51 -0.84 -29.71
C GLY A 353 -2.65 0.18 -28.94
N ALA A 354 -2.91 0.42 -27.66
CA ALA A 354 -2.07 1.29 -26.84
C ALA A 354 -0.60 0.83 -26.81
N ALA A 355 0.33 1.77 -26.96
CA ALA A 355 1.73 1.50 -26.77
C ALA A 355 2.02 1.15 -25.31
N LYS A 356 2.71 0.01 -25.11
CA LYS A 356 3.21 -0.36 -23.80
C LYS A 356 4.33 0.59 -23.37
N GLY A 357 4.21 1.13 -22.17
CA GLY A 357 5.27 1.80 -21.45
C GLY A 357 5.94 0.88 -20.44
N GLU A 358 6.80 1.44 -19.60
CA GLU A 358 7.47 0.71 -18.55
C GLU A 358 6.48 0.21 -17.50
N LEU A 359 6.76 -0.98 -16.98
CA LEU A 359 6.11 -1.54 -15.80
C LEU A 359 7.07 -1.40 -14.61
N LEU A 360 6.73 -0.54 -13.67
CA LEU A 360 7.56 -0.21 -12.53
C LEU A 360 6.82 -0.47 -11.22
N THR A 361 7.58 -0.59 -10.13
CA THR A 361 7.05 -0.67 -8.79
C THR A 361 7.43 0.57 -7.98
N MET A 362 6.50 1.05 -7.18
CA MET A 362 6.73 2.10 -6.20
C MET A 362 7.35 1.47 -4.95
N ASN A 363 8.67 1.28 -4.98
CA ASN A 363 9.42 0.77 -3.85
C ASN A 363 9.48 1.84 -2.77
N HIS A 364 9.06 1.51 -1.55
CA HIS A 364 8.99 2.49 -0.49
C HIS A 364 9.05 1.82 0.88
N GLY A 365 10.23 1.79 1.45
CA GLY A 365 10.47 1.18 2.72
C GLY A 365 10.80 -0.32 2.67
N VAL A 366 11.25 -0.82 3.80
CA VAL A 366 11.57 -2.23 4.03
C VAL A 366 11.06 -2.61 5.41
N GLY A 367 10.46 -3.76 5.52
CA GLY A 367 9.96 -4.26 6.80
C GLY A 367 9.64 -5.76 6.74
N PRO A 368 9.41 -6.40 7.89
CA PRO A 368 8.94 -7.77 7.93
C PRO A 368 7.55 -7.88 7.29
N LYS A 369 7.17 -9.08 6.87
CA LYS A 369 5.80 -9.33 6.35
C LYS A 369 4.75 -9.27 7.45
N SER A 370 5.14 -9.60 8.68
CA SER A 370 4.28 -9.39 9.85
C SER A 370 4.00 -7.89 10.04
N ARG A 371 2.73 -7.55 10.20
CA ARG A 371 2.26 -6.16 10.36
C ARG A 371 1.86 -5.82 11.79
N ASP A 372 1.75 -6.82 12.64
CA ASP A 372 1.28 -6.68 14.01
C ASP A 372 2.46 -6.60 14.97
N LEU A 373 3.26 -5.54 14.81
CA LEU A 373 4.44 -5.26 15.59
C LEU A 373 4.31 -3.89 16.25
N GLU A 374 4.71 -3.80 17.52
CA GLU A 374 4.62 -2.58 18.32
C GLU A 374 5.81 -1.65 18.08
N VAL A 375 7.04 -2.18 18.18
CA VAL A 375 8.26 -1.36 18.18
C VAL A 375 9.45 -1.94 17.37
N ALA A 376 9.50 -3.27 17.12
CA ALA A 376 10.71 -3.89 16.58
C ALA A 376 11.07 -3.42 15.16
N THR A 377 10.08 -3.17 14.30
CA THR A 377 10.32 -2.71 12.93
C THR A 377 10.99 -1.35 12.91
N GLU A 378 10.52 -0.42 13.74
CA GLU A 378 11.02 0.94 13.78
C GLU A 378 12.46 1.02 14.30
N LEU A 379 12.81 0.12 15.23
CA LEU A 379 14.11 0.16 15.89
C LEU A 379 15.17 -0.63 15.17
N THR A 380 14.84 -1.84 14.71
CA THR A 380 15.84 -2.72 14.11
C THR A 380 16.14 -2.35 12.66
N MET A 381 15.20 -1.75 11.93
CA MET A 381 15.38 -1.39 10.52
C MET A 381 15.67 0.08 10.33
N ASN A 382 16.73 0.57 10.95
CA ASN A 382 17.11 1.99 10.87
C ASN A 382 18.62 2.21 10.62
N THR A 383 19.02 3.46 10.43
CA THR A 383 20.34 3.89 9.97
C THR A 383 21.50 3.39 10.83
N PRO A 384 21.48 3.49 12.18
CA PRO A 384 22.60 3.03 12.99
C PRO A 384 22.77 1.51 13.05
N CYS A 385 21.77 0.71 12.63
CA CYS A 385 21.87 -0.74 12.65
C CYS A 385 22.80 -1.26 11.55
N LEU A 386 23.35 -2.45 11.81
CA LEU A 386 24.08 -3.20 10.79
C LEU A 386 23.10 -3.91 9.86
N TRP A 387 23.21 -3.63 8.56
CA TRP A 387 22.44 -4.28 7.51
C TRP A 387 23.29 -5.25 6.71
N VAL A 388 22.77 -6.46 6.50
CA VAL A 388 23.45 -7.50 5.73
C VAL A 388 22.50 -8.16 4.73
N ASN A 389 23.05 -8.63 3.60
CA ASN A 389 22.32 -9.44 2.64
C ASN A 389 22.31 -10.94 3.06
N ASN A 390 21.75 -11.81 2.23
CA ASN A 390 21.69 -13.26 2.45
C ASN A 390 23.06 -13.98 2.46
N GLN A 391 24.15 -13.26 2.19
CA GLN A 391 25.52 -13.75 2.30
C GLN A 391 26.19 -13.31 3.62
N GLY A 392 25.46 -12.62 4.48
CA GLY A 392 25.99 -12.04 5.72
C GLY A 392 26.93 -10.86 5.50
N LYS A 393 26.80 -10.15 4.37
CA LYS A 393 27.69 -9.03 3.98
C LYS A 393 26.92 -7.73 3.90
N ARG A 394 27.54 -6.63 4.36
CA ARG A 394 27.04 -5.28 4.08
C ARG A 394 26.99 -5.06 2.58
N PHE A 395 26.01 -4.31 2.10
CA PHE A 395 25.75 -4.10 0.68
C PHE A 395 25.45 -2.64 0.30
N MET A 396 25.33 -1.76 1.28
CA MET A 396 25.02 -0.34 1.07
C MET A 396 25.66 0.53 2.15
N ASN A 397 25.66 1.82 1.93
CA ASN A 397 25.78 2.81 2.99
C ASN A 397 24.40 2.93 3.67
N GLU A 398 24.31 2.66 4.96
CA GLU A 398 23.06 2.69 5.69
C GLU A 398 22.49 4.11 5.88
N ASP A 399 23.24 5.17 5.55
CA ASP A 399 22.72 6.54 5.49
C ASP A 399 21.61 6.67 4.44
N LEU A 400 21.55 5.77 3.45
CA LEU A 400 20.44 5.67 2.49
C LEU A 400 19.09 5.47 3.17
N LEU A 401 19.05 4.93 4.41
CA LEU A 401 17.80 4.76 5.13
C LEU A 401 17.11 6.09 5.47
N LYS A 402 17.82 7.21 5.32
CA LYS A 402 17.22 8.55 5.39
C LYS A 402 16.28 8.82 4.21
N ASP A 403 16.25 7.93 3.23
CA ASP A 403 15.39 7.97 2.06
C ASP A 403 14.71 6.63 1.78
N THR A 404 13.40 6.60 1.92
CA THR A 404 12.60 5.36 1.85
C THR A 404 12.58 4.71 0.47
N VAL A 405 12.80 5.48 -0.61
CA VAL A 405 12.85 4.98 -1.98
C VAL A 405 14.21 4.39 -2.29
N GLU A 406 15.29 5.08 -1.87
CA GLU A 406 16.65 4.67 -2.19
C GLU A 406 17.05 3.37 -1.50
N TYR A 407 16.87 3.28 -0.16
CA TYR A 407 17.26 2.06 0.53
C TYR A 407 16.37 0.86 0.16
N SER A 408 15.09 1.10 -0.13
CA SER A 408 14.23 0.04 -0.57
C SER A 408 14.65 -0.49 -1.95
N SER A 409 15.10 0.39 -2.83
CA SER A 409 15.69 0.01 -4.12
C SER A 409 17.01 -0.75 -3.95
N ALA A 410 17.86 -0.36 -2.99
CA ALA A 410 19.08 -1.09 -2.66
C ALA A 410 18.79 -2.52 -2.14
N VAL A 411 17.76 -2.68 -1.31
CA VAL A 411 17.30 -4.00 -0.82
C VAL A 411 16.66 -4.81 -1.95
N LEU A 412 15.89 -4.19 -2.84
CA LEU A 412 15.36 -4.88 -4.02
C LEU A 412 16.48 -5.48 -4.87
N ALA A 413 17.58 -4.76 -5.05
CA ALA A 413 18.77 -5.24 -5.76
C ALA A 413 19.45 -6.45 -5.08
N GLN A 414 19.18 -6.73 -3.81
CA GLN A 414 19.64 -7.93 -3.10
C GLN A 414 18.67 -9.13 -3.25
N GLY A 415 17.67 -9.03 -4.12
CA GLY A 415 16.65 -10.07 -4.33
C GLY A 415 15.39 -9.83 -3.51
N GLY A 416 15.17 -8.60 -3.05
CA GLY A 416 13.93 -8.14 -2.41
C GLY A 416 13.90 -8.23 -0.88
N TYR A 417 14.98 -8.64 -0.23
CA TYR A 417 15.06 -8.68 1.23
C TYR A 417 16.48 -8.48 1.76
N ALA A 418 16.58 -8.08 3.01
CA ALA A 418 17.83 -7.95 3.76
C ALA A 418 17.59 -8.27 5.25
N TYR A 419 18.65 -8.27 6.02
CA TYR A 419 18.61 -8.53 7.44
C TYR A 419 19.28 -7.41 8.22
N THR A 420 18.76 -7.12 9.41
CA THR A 420 19.42 -6.28 10.41
C THR A 420 19.83 -7.12 11.60
N ILE A 421 20.88 -6.68 12.29
CA ILE A 421 21.38 -7.35 13.48
C ILE A 421 21.67 -6.31 14.54
N VAL A 422 21.04 -6.45 15.70
CA VAL A 422 21.35 -5.65 16.90
C VAL A 422 21.63 -6.58 18.08
N ASP A 423 22.38 -6.10 19.05
CA ASP A 423 22.69 -6.86 20.26
C ASP A 423 21.88 -6.39 21.48
N GLN A 424 22.00 -7.13 22.58
CA GLN A 424 21.30 -6.81 23.81
C GLN A 424 21.69 -5.43 24.35
N ALA A 425 22.94 -5.02 24.20
CA ALA A 425 23.41 -3.72 24.69
C ALA A 425 22.72 -2.56 23.95
N THR A 426 22.42 -2.74 22.67
CA THR A 426 21.66 -1.76 21.88
C THR A 426 20.21 -1.68 22.36
N VAL A 427 19.54 -2.81 22.57
CA VAL A 427 18.17 -2.84 23.10
C VAL A 427 18.08 -2.23 24.50
N ASP A 428 19.07 -2.48 25.36
CA ASP A 428 19.14 -1.90 26.70
C ASP A 428 19.30 -0.37 26.65
N ARG A 429 20.07 0.16 25.69
CA ARG A 429 20.16 1.61 25.43
C ARG A 429 18.84 2.22 25.01
N TRP A 430 18.12 1.59 24.10
CA TRP A 430 16.83 2.11 23.67
C TRP A 430 15.79 2.16 24.81
N ALA A 431 15.91 1.28 25.79
CA ALA A 431 15.05 1.26 26.97
C ALA A 431 15.49 2.21 28.08
N ASP A 432 16.67 2.82 27.99
CA ASP A 432 17.18 3.75 29.00
C ASP A 432 16.60 5.14 28.79
N ALA A 433 15.80 5.62 29.74
CA ALA A 433 15.17 6.94 29.71
C ALA A 433 16.19 8.11 29.69
N SER A 434 17.45 7.87 30.01
CA SER A 434 18.51 8.87 29.92
C SER A 434 19.13 8.99 28.52
N TYR A 435 18.78 8.09 27.61
CA TYR A 435 19.31 8.09 26.25
C TYR A 435 18.47 8.98 25.34
N GLU A 436 19.01 10.14 25.01
CA GLU A 436 18.29 11.18 24.26
C GLU A 436 18.24 10.94 22.74
N ASN A 437 19.09 10.07 22.20
CA ASN A 437 19.21 9.84 20.78
C ASN A 437 19.18 8.34 20.44
N THR A 438 18.08 7.86 19.94
CA THR A 438 17.98 6.49 19.44
C THR A 438 18.67 6.29 18.09
N GLY A 439 19.10 7.38 17.44
CA GLY A 439 19.67 7.37 16.10
C GLY A 439 18.65 6.93 15.04
N SER A 440 17.41 6.76 15.41
CA SER A 440 16.37 6.26 14.51
C SER A 440 15.83 7.40 13.65
N TRP A 441 16.03 7.29 12.36
CA TRP A 441 15.40 8.19 11.41
C TRP A 441 13.88 8.01 11.36
N ILE A 442 13.37 6.82 11.66
CA ILE A 442 11.94 6.48 11.64
C ILE A 442 11.13 7.32 12.63
N HIS A 443 11.74 7.88 13.66
CA HIS A 443 11.07 8.87 14.49
C HIS A 443 10.62 10.14 13.74
N TYR A 444 11.12 10.37 12.54
CA TYR A 444 10.55 11.37 11.63
C TYR A 444 9.20 10.97 11.05
N TRP A 445 8.89 9.68 11.03
CA TRP A 445 7.65 9.10 10.53
C TRP A 445 6.79 8.67 11.70
N ASP A 446 6.33 9.59 12.49
CA ASP A 446 5.39 9.20 13.50
C ASP A 446 4.11 8.67 12.86
N GLN A 447 3.98 7.35 12.87
CA GLN A 447 2.80 6.65 12.38
C GLN A 447 1.55 6.99 13.19
N ASN A 448 1.71 7.55 14.40
CA ASN A 448 0.62 7.95 15.28
C ASN A 448 0.14 9.39 15.04
N GLY A 449 0.62 10.07 14.01
CA GLY A 449 0.10 11.36 13.60
C GLY A 449 0.56 12.54 14.45
N ILE A 450 1.72 12.45 15.06
CA ILE A 450 2.32 13.57 15.82
C ILE A 450 3.02 14.59 14.90
N ILE A 451 2.60 14.68 13.68
CA ILE A 451 2.74 15.94 12.95
C ILE A 451 1.59 16.81 13.45
N GLY A 452 1.89 17.78 14.32
CA GLY A 452 0.89 18.69 14.81
C GLY A 452 0.12 19.36 13.67
N GLU A 453 -1.07 19.90 13.97
CA GLU A 453 -1.86 20.69 13.00
C GLU A 453 -1.02 21.80 12.34
N ASP A 454 0.07 22.18 13.00
CA ASP A 454 1.07 23.12 12.55
C ASP A 454 2.14 22.51 11.63
N GLY A 455 2.14 21.19 11.38
CA GLY A 455 3.11 20.48 10.54
C GLY A 455 4.49 20.32 11.19
N GLU A 456 4.70 20.68 12.45
CA GLU A 456 5.95 20.39 13.15
C GLU A 456 6.00 18.94 13.56
N ARG A 457 7.14 18.31 13.30
CA ARG A 457 7.45 16.98 13.78
C ARG A 457 8.00 17.08 15.19
N THR A 458 7.37 16.36 16.11
CA THR A 458 7.97 16.13 17.41
C THR A 458 8.84 14.89 17.30
N ILE A 459 10.16 15.06 17.44
CA ILE A 459 11.07 13.93 17.56
C ILE A 459 10.79 13.26 18.89
N TYR A 460 10.37 12.00 18.84
CA TYR A 460 10.08 11.23 20.05
C TYR A 460 11.38 10.62 20.59
N HIS A 461 11.77 11.00 21.78
CA HIS A 461 12.87 10.38 22.53
C HIS A 461 12.35 9.55 23.71
N ALA A 462 11.26 8.84 23.51
CA ALA A 462 10.74 7.98 24.56
C ALA A 462 11.55 6.68 24.64
N PRO A 463 11.90 6.22 25.85
CA PRO A 463 12.46 4.88 26.02
C PRO A 463 11.45 3.85 25.56
N ILE A 464 11.93 2.77 24.93
CA ILE A 464 11.04 1.70 24.47
C ILE A 464 10.55 0.85 25.64
N ASP A 465 9.38 0.27 25.46
CA ASP A 465 8.93 -0.86 26.27
C ASP A 465 9.66 -2.13 25.81
N LYS A 466 10.58 -2.63 26.65
CA LYS A 466 11.33 -3.86 26.36
C LYS A 466 10.43 -5.09 26.27
N ASP A 467 9.35 -5.13 27.03
CA ASP A 467 8.42 -6.25 26.98
C ASP A 467 7.64 -6.24 25.64
N ALA A 468 7.29 -5.06 25.11
CA ALA A 468 6.73 -4.91 23.78
C ALA A 468 7.73 -5.38 22.70
N PHE A 469 8.98 -4.96 22.78
CA PHE A 469 10.03 -5.40 21.86
C PHE A 469 10.21 -6.92 21.86
N LEU A 470 10.19 -7.56 23.03
CA LEU A 470 10.31 -9.02 23.13
C LEU A 470 9.08 -9.74 22.58
N ARG A 471 7.86 -9.21 22.80
CA ARG A 471 6.63 -9.75 22.18
C ARG A 471 6.68 -9.67 20.65
N ASP A 472 7.20 -8.58 20.10
CA ASP A 472 7.41 -8.45 18.67
C ASP A 472 8.34 -9.55 18.13
N PHE A 473 9.42 -9.86 18.86
CA PHE A 473 10.33 -10.95 18.46
C PHE A 473 9.73 -12.35 18.62
N GLU A 474 8.77 -12.56 19.52
CA GLU A 474 7.96 -13.78 19.55
C GLU A 474 7.14 -13.90 18.27
N THR A 475 6.49 -12.81 17.83
CA THR A 475 5.73 -12.72 16.57
C THR A 475 6.63 -12.93 15.35
N LEU A 476 7.75 -12.22 15.27
CA LEU A 476 8.73 -12.35 14.18
C LEU A 476 9.29 -13.77 14.07
N THR A 477 9.54 -14.44 15.20
CA THR A 477 10.02 -15.82 15.23
C THR A 477 8.94 -16.79 14.74
N ALA A 478 7.70 -16.59 15.15
CA ALA A 478 6.58 -17.43 14.73
C ALA A 478 6.29 -17.31 13.22
N THR A 479 6.50 -16.13 12.63
CA THR A 479 6.32 -15.87 11.20
C THR A 479 7.55 -16.19 10.34
N GLY A 480 8.72 -16.40 10.98
CA GLY A 480 9.99 -16.61 10.27
C GLY A 480 10.66 -15.32 9.77
N ASP A 481 10.20 -14.17 10.24
CA ASP A 481 10.73 -12.85 9.88
C ASP A 481 11.78 -12.33 10.88
N GLY A 482 12.07 -13.07 11.92
CA GLY A 482 13.12 -12.73 12.87
C GLY A 482 13.50 -13.86 13.80
N ILE A 483 14.56 -13.65 14.57
CA ILE A 483 15.04 -14.58 15.60
C ILE A 483 15.74 -13.83 16.72
N VAL A 484 15.63 -14.36 17.95
CA VAL A 484 16.53 -14.05 19.06
C VAL A 484 17.60 -15.12 19.09
N ALA A 485 18.79 -14.80 18.60
CA ALA A 485 19.92 -15.72 18.49
C ALA A 485 20.89 -15.54 19.67
N ASN A 486 21.25 -16.60 20.34
CA ASN A 486 22.20 -16.54 21.46
C ASN A 486 23.65 -16.44 20.96
N THR A 487 23.92 -16.91 19.76
CA THR A 487 25.25 -16.93 19.16
C THR A 487 25.23 -16.44 17.72
N ILE A 488 26.40 -16.05 17.19
CA ILE A 488 26.55 -15.66 15.78
C ILE A 488 26.26 -16.85 14.85
N GLU A 489 26.52 -18.08 15.29
CA GLU A 489 26.20 -19.30 14.54
C GLU A 489 24.69 -19.45 14.32
N GLU A 490 23.88 -19.18 15.36
CA GLU A 490 22.41 -19.19 15.26
C GLU A 490 21.92 -18.08 14.33
N ALA A 491 22.48 -16.87 14.43
CA ALA A 491 22.17 -15.75 13.54
C ALA A 491 22.54 -16.08 12.08
N ALA A 492 23.73 -16.64 11.83
CA ALA A 492 24.16 -17.05 10.51
C ALA A 492 23.29 -18.16 9.92
N ALA A 493 22.85 -19.11 10.75
CA ALA A 493 21.93 -20.18 10.33
C ALA A 493 20.56 -19.62 9.92
N PHE A 494 20.02 -18.63 10.63
CA PHE A 494 18.78 -17.95 10.26
C PHE A 494 18.90 -17.16 8.96
N ILE A 495 20.00 -16.41 8.78
CA ILE A 495 20.29 -15.68 7.54
C ILE A 495 20.54 -16.64 6.38
N GLY A 496 21.05 -17.85 6.64
CA GLY A 496 21.45 -18.83 5.64
C GLY A 496 22.83 -18.57 5.05
N CYS A 497 23.72 -17.90 5.80
CA CYS A 497 25.07 -17.52 5.36
C CYS A 497 26.17 -18.27 6.10
N SER A 498 27.42 -18.07 5.63
CA SER A 498 28.61 -18.56 6.33
C SER A 498 28.82 -17.84 7.66
N VAL A 499 29.07 -18.60 8.73
CA VAL A 499 29.43 -18.06 10.06
C VAL A 499 30.67 -17.17 9.98
N GLU A 500 31.68 -17.59 9.20
CA GLU A 500 32.92 -16.85 9.00
C GLU A 500 32.66 -15.51 8.31
N ASP A 501 31.86 -15.50 7.23
CA ASP A 501 31.50 -14.27 6.52
C ASP A 501 30.75 -13.29 7.41
N LEU A 502 29.74 -13.78 8.18
CA LEU A 502 28.98 -12.94 9.09
C LEU A 502 29.85 -12.36 10.20
N LYS A 503 30.69 -13.21 10.82
CA LYS A 503 31.61 -12.76 11.87
C LYS A 503 32.58 -11.71 11.37
N ASN A 504 33.18 -11.91 10.18
CA ASN A 504 34.08 -10.93 9.57
C ASN A 504 33.37 -9.61 9.28
N THR A 505 32.11 -9.66 8.85
CA THR A 505 31.30 -8.46 8.61
C THR A 505 31.05 -7.69 9.91
N ILE A 506 30.64 -8.39 10.97
CA ILE A 506 30.40 -7.81 12.30
C ILE A 506 31.69 -7.21 12.87
N ASP A 507 32.80 -7.95 12.84
CA ASP A 507 34.09 -7.49 13.37
C ASP A 507 34.57 -6.23 12.63
N THR A 508 34.40 -6.20 11.30
CA THR A 508 34.77 -5.05 10.45
C THR A 508 33.89 -3.84 10.77
N TYR A 509 32.57 -4.02 10.82
CA TYR A 509 31.62 -2.96 11.15
C TYR A 509 31.87 -2.38 12.54
N ASN A 510 32.08 -3.24 13.55
CA ASN A 510 32.44 -2.81 14.90
C ASN A 510 33.72 -2.00 14.93
N GLY A 511 34.69 -2.36 14.08
CA GLY A 511 35.92 -1.59 13.88
C GLY A 511 35.66 -0.17 13.38
N TYR A 512 34.74 -0.02 12.43
CA TYR A 512 34.34 1.30 11.90
C TYR A 512 33.61 2.14 12.95
N VAL A 513 32.67 1.54 13.68
CA VAL A 513 31.97 2.24 14.78
C VAL A 513 32.98 2.75 15.82
N LYS A 514 33.92 1.90 16.27
CA LYS A 514 34.95 2.28 17.25
C LYS A 514 35.91 3.36 16.72
N ALA A 515 36.17 3.37 15.42
CA ALA A 515 37.02 4.37 14.78
C ALA A 515 36.28 5.67 14.42
N GLY A 516 34.96 5.68 14.43
CA GLY A 516 34.13 6.78 13.96
C GLY A 516 34.32 7.03 12.45
N LYS A 517 34.68 6.00 11.68
CA LYS A 517 34.96 6.11 10.24
C LYS A 517 34.68 4.81 9.52
N ASP A 518 33.84 4.83 8.52
CA ASP A 518 33.56 3.72 7.61
C ASP A 518 34.38 3.85 6.32
N ASP A 519 35.38 2.99 6.15
CA ASP A 519 36.20 2.94 4.94
C ASP A 519 35.61 2.05 3.83
N GLN A 520 34.47 1.38 4.08
CA GLN A 520 33.84 0.48 3.12
C GLN A 520 32.77 1.16 2.26
N PHE A 521 31.82 1.82 2.92
CA PHE A 521 30.69 2.47 2.24
C PHE A 521 30.51 3.95 2.63
N PHE A 522 31.42 4.47 3.45
CA PHE A 522 31.49 5.87 3.85
C PHE A 522 30.26 6.35 4.63
N LYS A 523 29.66 5.45 5.44
CA LYS A 523 28.60 5.79 6.38
C LYS A 523 29.06 6.94 7.27
N SER A 524 28.19 7.92 7.50
CA SER A 524 28.49 9.10 8.28
C SER A 524 28.89 8.76 9.72
N ALA A 525 29.81 9.54 10.30
CA ALA A 525 30.28 9.30 11.65
C ALA A 525 29.16 9.46 12.70
N GLU A 526 28.17 10.31 12.44
CA GLU A 526 27.01 10.54 13.29
C GLU A 526 26.09 9.31 13.40
N ASP A 527 26.08 8.42 12.40
CA ASP A 527 25.27 7.22 12.33
C ASP A 527 26.08 5.92 12.65
N LEU A 528 27.39 6.04 12.93
CA LEU A 528 28.21 4.96 13.43
C LEU A 528 28.10 4.85 14.95
N LEU A 529 26.92 4.46 15.45
CA LEU A 529 26.59 4.54 16.88
C LEU A 529 26.71 3.22 17.62
N TRP A 530 26.28 2.11 17.02
CA TRP A 530 26.06 0.85 17.74
C TRP A 530 26.91 -0.28 17.17
N THR A 531 27.68 -0.91 18.05
CA THR A 531 28.38 -2.16 17.76
C THR A 531 27.44 -3.36 17.95
N VAL A 532 27.82 -4.48 17.38
CA VAL A 532 27.17 -5.79 17.58
C VAL A 532 28.22 -6.70 18.21
N GLU A 533 28.22 -6.89 19.54
CA GLU A 533 29.31 -7.56 20.25
C GLU A 533 28.89 -8.82 21.00
N GLU A 534 27.85 -8.75 21.81
CA GLU A 534 27.44 -9.84 22.69
C GLU A 534 25.94 -10.15 22.57
N GLY A 535 25.63 -11.46 22.45
CA GLY A 535 24.24 -11.94 22.37
C GLY A 535 23.50 -11.79 23.72
N PRO A 536 22.17 -11.95 23.68
CA PRO A 536 21.40 -12.35 22.50
C PRO A 536 21.43 -11.29 21.39
N PHE A 537 21.45 -11.80 20.17
CA PHE A 537 21.35 -10.99 18.94
C PHE A 537 19.92 -11.03 18.43
N TYR A 538 19.39 -9.89 18.09
CA TYR A 538 18.06 -9.73 17.50
C TYR A 538 18.24 -9.52 16.01
N VAL A 539 17.84 -10.53 15.23
CA VAL A 539 17.96 -10.51 13.77
C VAL A 539 16.58 -10.36 13.17
N THR A 540 16.38 -9.29 12.40
CA THR A 540 15.12 -9.03 11.70
C THR A 540 15.32 -9.18 10.20
N LYS A 541 14.43 -9.90 9.52
CA LYS A 541 14.36 -10.00 8.08
C LYS A 541 13.35 -8.99 7.55
N GLY A 542 13.81 -8.06 6.73
CA GLY A 542 12.97 -7.06 6.09
C GLY A 542 12.86 -7.31 4.60
N TYR A 543 11.65 -7.18 4.09
CA TYR A 543 11.31 -7.30 2.69
C TYR A 543 11.04 -5.94 2.09
N ASN A 544 11.47 -5.74 0.84
CA ASN A 544 11.15 -4.54 0.10
C ASN A 544 9.63 -4.34 0.04
N ALA A 545 9.16 -3.18 0.46
CA ALA A 545 7.76 -2.83 0.38
C ALA A 545 7.45 -2.13 -0.95
N VAL A 546 6.40 -2.59 -1.61
CA VAL A 546 5.87 -2.04 -2.85
C VAL A 546 4.52 -1.41 -2.53
N LEU A 547 4.44 -0.09 -2.51
CA LEU A 547 3.20 0.65 -2.25
C LEU A 547 2.20 0.55 -3.41
N GLY A 548 2.65 0.20 -4.59
CA GLY A 548 1.84 0.07 -5.77
C GLY A 548 2.70 -0.12 -7.02
N ALA A 549 2.05 -0.24 -8.16
CA ALA A 549 2.69 -0.31 -9.45
C ALA A 549 2.47 1.00 -10.23
N LEU A 550 3.39 1.31 -11.12
CA LEU A 550 3.42 2.52 -11.91
C LEU A 550 3.60 2.18 -13.38
N GLY A 551 3.04 3.03 -14.25
CA GLY A 551 3.21 2.89 -15.70
C GLY A 551 2.22 1.92 -16.31
N GLY A 552 2.44 1.63 -17.55
CA GLY A 552 1.61 0.75 -18.37
C GLY A 552 1.40 1.25 -19.77
N VAL A 553 0.84 2.46 -19.99
CA VAL A 553 0.62 3.00 -21.33
C VAL A 553 1.32 4.33 -21.55
N ASN A 554 1.75 4.57 -22.78
CA ASN A 554 2.28 5.87 -23.18
C ASN A 554 1.15 6.84 -23.52
N THR A 555 1.35 8.10 -23.12
CA THR A 555 0.45 9.21 -23.44
C THR A 555 1.24 10.39 -23.99
N ASN A 556 0.54 11.29 -24.68
CA ASN A 556 1.06 12.63 -24.92
C ASN A 556 0.80 13.56 -23.71
N GLU A 557 1.20 14.83 -23.81
CA GLU A 557 1.03 15.85 -22.76
C GLU A 557 -0.45 16.22 -22.49
N LEU A 558 -1.36 15.86 -23.39
CA LEU A 558 -2.80 16.01 -23.22
C LEU A 558 -3.46 14.79 -22.56
N LEU A 559 -2.64 13.79 -22.18
CA LEU A 559 -3.06 12.51 -21.57
C LEU A 559 -3.88 11.61 -22.52
N GLN A 560 -3.80 11.86 -23.83
CA GLN A 560 -4.32 10.95 -24.84
C GLN A 560 -3.38 9.73 -24.92
N VAL A 561 -3.94 8.54 -24.86
CA VAL A 561 -3.20 7.29 -25.04
C VAL A 561 -2.70 7.23 -26.49
N VAL A 562 -1.45 6.86 -26.68
CA VAL A 562 -0.83 6.77 -28.01
C VAL A 562 -0.55 5.32 -28.41
N ASP A 563 -0.54 5.05 -29.70
CA ASP A 563 -0.11 3.78 -30.27
C ASP A 563 1.43 3.68 -30.41
N SER A 564 1.93 2.58 -30.91
CA SER A 564 3.37 2.33 -31.10
C SER A 564 4.07 3.31 -32.07
N THR A 565 3.33 4.15 -32.77
CA THR A 565 3.85 5.20 -33.66
C THR A 565 3.77 6.60 -33.04
N ASN A 566 3.41 6.68 -31.73
CA ASN A 566 3.09 7.91 -31.01
C ASN A 566 1.90 8.68 -31.57
N THR A 567 0.97 8.00 -32.25
CA THR A 567 -0.27 8.60 -32.73
C THR A 567 -1.35 8.43 -31.67
N PRO A 568 -2.08 9.50 -31.30
CA PRO A 568 -3.17 9.38 -30.33
C PRO A 568 -4.28 8.43 -30.82
N ILE A 569 -4.71 7.50 -29.94
CA ILE A 569 -5.89 6.68 -30.16
C ILE A 569 -7.10 7.57 -29.89
N SER A 570 -7.90 7.80 -30.94
CA SER A 570 -9.05 8.69 -30.85
C SER A 570 -10.02 8.24 -29.75
N GLY A 571 -10.49 9.18 -28.94
CA GLY A 571 -11.46 8.93 -27.88
C GLY A 571 -10.89 8.30 -26.60
N LEU A 572 -9.57 8.03 -26.52
CA LEU A 572 -8.98 7.33 -25.37
C LEU A 572 -7.97 8.19 -24.60
N TYR A 573 -8.15 8.27 -23.28
CA TYR A 573 -7.29 8.95 -22.32
C TYR A 573 -6.89 8.00 -21.19
N ALA A 574 -5.75 8.25 -20.56
CA ALA A 574 -5.31 7.55 -19.35
C ALA A 574 -4.77 8.52 -18.30
N THR A 575 -4.90 8.18 -17.01
CA THR A 575 -4.51 9.04 -15.89
C THR A 575 -3.86 8.28 -14.76
N GLY A 576 -3.16 9.00 -13.89
CA GLY A 576 -2.55 8.44 -12.69
C GLY A 576 -1.56 7.32 -13.01
N ASN A 577 -1.57 6.28 -12.20
CA ASN A 577 -0.61 5.19 -12.29
C ASN A 577 -0.75 4.31 -13.55
N ASN A 578 -1.78 4.48 -14.36
CA ASN A 578 -1.85 3.84 -15.68
C ASN A 578 -0.82 4.40 -16.69
N VAL A 579 -0.34 5.63 -16.44
CA VAL A 579 0.48 6.38 -17.39
C VAL A 579 1.97 6.16 -17.12
N SER A 580 2.72 5.86 -18.19
CA SER A 580 4.19 5.78 -18.19
C SER A 580 4.85 7.12 -18.44
N GLY A 581 6.16 7.20 -18.18
CA GLY A 581 7.00 8.34 -18.55
C GLY A 581 7.18 9.40 -17.47
N MET A 582 6.51 9.28 -16.32
CA MET A 582 6.83 10.09 -15.12
C MET A 582 8.03 9.51 -14.36
N SER A 583 8.13 8.19 -14.35
CA SER A 583 9.23 7.41 -13.80
C SER A 583 9.65 6.40 -14.85
N VAL A 584 10.93 6.06 -14.96
CA VAL A 584 11.42 5.17 -16.02
C VAL A 584 12.23 4.00 -15.49
N ALA A 585 13.30 4.23 -14.75
CA ALA A 585 14.14 3.16 -14.21
C ALA A 585 13.76 2.77 -12.77
N ALA A 586 13.21 3.74 -12.03
CA ALA A 586 12.74 3.58 -10.66
C ALA A 586 11.66 4.63 -10.39
N TYR A 587 10.95 4.52 -9.28
CA TYR A 587 10.08 5.58 -8.80
C TYR A 587 10.90 6.85 -8.55
N VAL A 588 10.46 7.99 -9.09
CA VAL A 588 11.14 9.26 -8.85
C VAL A 588 11.03 9.64 -7.38
N ASN A 589 12.17 10.00 -6.80
CA ASN A 589 12.27 10.34 -5.40
C ASN A 589 12.02 11.84 -5.16
N ILE A 590 10.84 12.29 -5.57
CA ILE A 590 10.33 13.64 -5.36
C ILE A 590 9.01 13.53 -4.62
N GLU A 591 8.95 14.13 -3.44
CA GLU A 591 7.80 14.03 -2.54
C GLU A 591 6.48 14.38 -3.21
N GLY A 592 5.47 13.54 -2.99
CA GLY A 592 4.12 13.80 -3.47
C GLY A 592 3.88 13.57 -4.95
N THR A 593 4.86 13.04 -5.70
CA THR A 593 4.72 12.79 -7.15
C THR A 593 3.53 11.90 -7.46
N GLY A 594 3.36 10.77 -6.77
CA GLY A 594 2.31 9.80 -7.09
C GLY A 594 0.91 10.39 -7.01
N LEU A 595 0.55 10.99 -5.86
CA LEU A 595 -0.76 11.62 -5.69
C LEU A 595 -0.88 12.90 -6.52
N GLY A 596 0.16 13.72 -6.56
CA GLY A 596 0.17 14.96 -7.34
C GLY A 596 -0.07 14.72 -8.82
N PHE A 597 0.60 13.72 -9.40
CA PHE A 597 0.38 13.34 -10.78
C PHE A 597 -1.01 12.72 -10.99
N ALA A 598 -1.50 11.88 -10.07
CA ALA A 598 -2.83 11.30 -10.18
C ALA A 598 -3.92 12.39 -10.26
N LEU A 599 -3.92 13.34 -9.33
CA LEU A 599 -4.90 14.43 -9.29
C LEU A 599 -4.75 15.39 -10.47
N THR A 600 -3.51 15.76 -10.83
CA THR A 600 -3.24 16.69 -11.92
C THR A 600 -3.60 16.09 -13.28
N SER A 601 -3.18 14.85 -13.54
CA SER A 601 -3.54 14.15 -14.79
C SER A 601 -5.04 13.91 -14.91
N GLY A 602 -5.71 13.59 -13.78
CA GLY A 602 -7.17 13.47 -13.76
C GLY A 602 -7.86 14.76 -14.16
N ARG A 603 -7.51 15.87 -13.49
CA ARG A 603 -8.08 17.19 -13.78
C ARG A 603 -7.88 17.60 -15.26
N LEU A 604 -6.68 17.41 -15.79
CA LEU A 604 -6.35 17.76 -17.17
C LEU A 604 -7.06 16.85 -18.19
N ALA A 605 -7.04 15.53 -17.97
CA ALA A 605 -7.72 14.59 -18.84
C ALA A 605 -9.24 14.82 -18.88
N GLY A 606 -9.85 15.13 -17.72
CA GLY A 606 -11.26 15.47 -17.65
C GLY A 606 -11.62 16.67 -18.51
N ALA A 607 -10.86 17.77 -18.39
CA ALA A 607 -11.06 18.97 -19.21
C ALA A 607 -10.84 18.69 -20.72
N ASN A 608 -9.78 17.96 -21.07
CA ASN A 608 -9.43 17.64 -22.46
C ASN A 608 -10.46 16.70 -23.09
N ALA A 609 -10.90 15.66 -22.38
CA ALA A 609 -11.92 14.74 -22.84
C ALA A 609 -13.27 15.44 -23.04
N ALA A 610 -13.68 16.31 -22.10
CA ALA A 610 -14.89 17.12 -22.25
C ALA A 610 -14.83 18.07 -23.46
N ALA A 611 -13.67 18.68 -23.73
CA ALA A 611 -13.48 19.52 -24.90
C ALA A 611 -13.56 18.71 -26.22
N ALA A 612 -12.98 17.50 -26.25
CA ALA A 612 -13.01 16.62 -27.41
C ALA A 612 -14.39 15.97 -27.65
N SER A 613 -15.25 15.93 -26.62
CA SER A 613 -16.60 15.35 -26.73
C SER A 613 -17.66 16.31 -27.32
N LYS A 614 -17.33 17.59 -27.51
CA LYS A 614 -18.22 18.60 -28.10
C LYS A 614 -18.28 18.47 -29.61
#